data_0191fcf7f6cb2d8b5a0216491e90252c
#
_entry.id   0191fcf7f6cb2d8b5a0216491e90252c
#
_cell.length_a   1.000
_cell.length_b   1.000
_cell.length_c   1.000
_cell.angle_alpha   90.00
_cell.angle_beta   90.00
_cell.angle_gamma   90.00
#
_symmetry.space_group_name_H-M   'P 1'
#
loop_
_entity.id
_entity.type
_entity.pdbx_description
1 polymer ?
#
loop_
_entity_poly.entity_id
_entity_poly.type
_entity_poly.pdbx_seq_one_letter_code
_entity_poly.pdbx_strand_id
1 'polypeptide(L)'
;MGFDITGLNPKDKKYKSPTNDLYEKDKDKFFEELEKYQNQKGAYFRNNVWWWRPLAQYVLLHTKVIDEDSKVHWSYNDNCEIDEEEATQIAKQLRYLIKKGHTKRYEAEWEARRKTLQIHNDKVEKELAEHEREVCFRLNKKNLAPKDFPKKDYDKWSKIYKKRNSDANYPFSVENVEEFA
;
A
#
# COMPACT_ATOMS: atom_id res chain seq x y z
N MET A 1 3.05 8.89 -0.40
CA MET A 1 4.08 7.97 0.12
C MET A 1 3.98 6.69 -0.71
N GLY A 2 5.07 6.24 -1.31
CA GLY A 2 5.14 5.04 -2.13
C GLY A 2 6.05 4.01 -1.51
N PHE A 3 5.90 2.76 -1.93
CA PHE A 3 6.86 1.69 -1.70
C PHE A 3 7.66 1.50 -2.99
N ASP A 4 8.96 1.56 -2.87
CA ASP A 4 9.91 1.41 -3.95
C ASP A 4 10.74 0.16 -3.67
N ILE A 5 10.72 -0.79 -4.61
CA ILE A 5 11.47 -2.05 -4.52
C ILE A 5 12.46 -2.06 -5.67
N THR A 6 13.73 -2.17 -5.34
CA THR A 6 14.82 -2.18 -6.34
C THR A 6 15.43 -3.57 -6.38
N GLY A 7 15.46 -4.16 -7.59
CA GLY A 7 16.18 -5.40 -7.84
C GLY A 7 17.67 -5.12 -7.97
N LEU A 8 18.46 -5.65 -7.02
CA LEU A 8 19.91 -5.46 -7.02
C LEU A 8 20.62 -6.25 -8.14
N ASN A 9 20.02 -7.35 -8.57
CA ASN A 9 20.55 -8.19 -9.65
C ASN A 9 19.43 -8.63 -10.62
N PRO A 10 18.84 -7.70 -11.39
CA PRO A 10 17.76 -8.03 -12.30
C PRO A 10 18.22 -9.07 -13.33
N LYS A 11 17.30 -9.95 -13.73
CA LYS A 11 17.57 -11.00 -14.69
C LYS A 11 17.88 -10.43 -16.08
N ASP A 12 17.19 -9.37 -16.48
CA ASP A 12 17.51 -8.61 -17.69
C ASP A 12 18.64 -7.64 -17.36
N LYS A 13 19.74 -7.73 -18.12
CA LYS A 13 20.96 -6.93 -17.94
C LYS A 13 21.24 -6.01 -19.13
N LYS A 14 20.22 -5.70 -19.91
CA LYS A 14 20.36 -4.86 -21.10
C LYS A 14 20.86 -3.45 -20.76
N TYR A 15 20.37 -2.89 -19.66
CA TYR A 15 20.80 -1.59 -19.16
C TYR A 15 21.41 -1.74 -17.77
N LYS A 16 22.41 -0.92 -17.48
CA LYS A 16 23.04 -0.84 -16.15
C LYS A 16 22.47 0.33 -15.38
N SER A 17 22.41 0.22 -14.06
CA SER A 17 22.10 1.36 -13.21
C SER A 17 23.11 2.48 -13.43
N PRO A 18 22.66 3.73 -13.68
CA PRO A 18 23.57 4.85 -13.84
C PRO A 18 24.31 5.14 -12.52
N THR A 19 25.52 5.71 -12.64
CA THR A 19 26.38 6.02 -11.51
C THR A 19 26.15 7.45 -11.00
N ASN A 20 26.52 7.70 -9.74
CA ASN A 20 26.46 9.05 -9.17
C ASN A 20 27.36 10.05 -9.95
N ASP A 21 28.46 9.60 -10.53
CA ASP A 21 29.31 10.46 -11.36
C ASP A 21 28.58 11.00 -12.59
N LEU A 22 27.66 10.22 -13.17
CA LEU A 22 26.80 10.68 -14.26
C LEU A 22 25.81 11.73 -13.76
N TYR A 23 25.20 11.53 -12.57
CA TYR A 23 24.31 12.50 -11.95
C TYR A 23 24.97 13.87 -11.75
N GLU A 24 26.22 13.88 -11.26
CA GLU A 24 26.98 15.12 -11.04
C GLU A 24 27.36 15.83 -12.36
N LYS A 25 27.58 15.07 -13.43
CA LYS A 25 27.99 15.61 -14.74
C LYS A 25 26.82 16.03 -15.62
N ASP A 26 25.79 15.23 -15.66
CA ASP A 26 24.65 15.40 -16.58
C ASP A 26 23.39 14.75 -15.98
N LYS A 27 22.59 15.56 -15.29
CA LYS A 27 21.38 15.09 -14.60
C LYS A 27 20.32 14.56 -15.57
N ASP A 28 20.15 15.20 -16.71
CA ASP A 28 19.12 14.82 -17.69
C ASP A 28 19.43 13.42 -18.24
N LYS A 29 20.68 13.22 -18.61
CA LYS A 29 21.17 11.91 -19.08
C LYS A 29 21.10 10.85 -17.98
N PHE A 30 21.41 11.21 -16.73
CA PHE A 30 21.27 10.28 -15.61
C PHE A 30 19.82 9.79 -15.48
N PHE A 31 18.83 10.69 -15.50
CA PHE A 31 17.43 10.28 -15.40
C PHE A 31 16.95 9.48 -16.61
N GLU A 32 17.41 9.78 -17.82
CA GLU A 32 17.13 8.99 -19.02
C GLU A 32 17.65 7.56 -18.90
N GLU A 33 18.89 7.39 -18.42
CA GLU A 33 19.49 6.07 -18.23
C GLU A 33 18.86 5.31 -17.06
N LEU A 34 18.49 6.03 -15.99
CA LEU A 34 17.77 5.46 -14.84
C LEU A 34 16.40 4.92 -15.25
N GLU A 35 15.65 5.67 -16.05
CA GLU A 35 14.37 5.23 -16.57
C GLU A 35 14.51 3.97 -17.41
N LYS A 36 15.49 3.91 -18.31
CA LYS A 36 15.79 2.71 -19.09
C LYS A 36 16.14 1.51 -18.23
N TYR A 37 16.91 1.73 -17.15
CA TYR A 37 17.25 0.69 -16.18
C TYR A 37 16.03 0.21 -15.41
N GLN A 38 15.23 1.12 -14.87
CA GLN A 38 14.06 0.81 -14.06
C GLN A 38 12.95 0.09 -14.86
N ASN A 39 12.86 0.36 -16.17
CA ASN A 39 11.90 -0.31 -17.05
C ASN A 39 12.31 -1.74 -17.41
N GLN A 40 13.48 -2.23 -17.00
CA GLN A 40 13.85 -3.61 -17.17
C GLN A 40 13.11 -4.51 -16.18
N LYS A 41 12.77 -5.70 -16.65
CA LYS A 41 12.08 -6.69 -15.78
C LYS A 41 12.96 -7.06 -14.57
N GLY A 42 12.38 -6.90 -13.39
CA GLY A 42 13.04 -7.20 -12.11
C GLY A 42 14.03 -6.13 -11.63
N ALA A 43 14.14 -4.98 -12.30
CA ALA A 43 14.99 -3.89 -11.84
C ALA A 43 14.30 -2.97 -10.85
N TYR A 44 13.01 -2.72 -11.06
CA TYR A 44 12.26 -1.80 -10.22
C TYR A 44 10.77 -2.12 -10.21
N PHE A 45 10.17 -2.04 -9.04
CA PHE A 45 8.72 -2.09 -8.84
C PHE A 45 8.31 -0.98 -7.90
N ARG A 46 7.31 -0.21 -8.28
CA ARG A 46 6.79 0.86 -7.44
C ARG A 46 5.31 0.70 -7.20
N ASN A 47 4.94 0.86 -5.94
CA ASN A 47 3.54 0.88 -5.58
C ASN A 47 3.25 2.00 -4.58
N ASN A 48 2.04 2.54 -4.56
CA ASN A 48 1.64 3.42 -3.49
C ASN A 48 1.17 2.61 -2.28
N VAL A 49 1.11 3.23 -1.10
CA VAL A 49 0.77 2.56 0.16
C VAL A 49 -0.59 1.86 0.15
N TRP A 50 -1.55 2.37 -0.64
CA TRP A 50 -2.90 1.84 -0.71
C TRP A 50 -2.94 0.48 -1.42
N TRP A 51 -2.17 0.32 -2.48
CA TRP A 51 -2.04 -0.91 -3.24
C TRP A 51 -0.99 -1.86 -2.64
N TRP A 52 0.08 -1.29 -2.05
CA TRP A 52 1.15 -2.09 -1.44
C TRP A 52 0.65 -2.93 -0.26
N ARG A 53 -0.08 -2.33 0.69
CA ARG A 53 -0.50 -3.04 1.91
C ARG A 53 -1.28 -4.33 1.65
N PRO A 54 -2.34 -4.36 0.81
CA PRO A 54 -3.02 -5.61 0.52
C PRO A 54 -2.17 -6.59 -0.30
N LEU A 55 -1.30 -6.10 -1.18
CA LEU A 55 -0.34 -6.95 -1.89
C LEU A 55 0.63 -7.61 -0.91
N ALA A 56 1.28 -6.83 -0.05
CA ALA A 56 2.20 -7.33 0.97
C ALA A 56 1.50 -8.35 1.89
N GLN A 57 0.29 -8.05 2.36
CA GLN A 57 -0.51 -8.97 3.16
C GLN A 57 -0.77 -10.29 2.41
N TYR A 58 -1.11 -10.22 1.13
CA TYR A 58 -1.33 -11.41 0.30
C TYR A 58 -0.07 -12.26 0.18
N VAL A 59 1.09 -11.63 -0.09
CA VAL A 59 2.38 -12.29 -0.17
C VAL A 59 2.71 -12.99 1.14
N LEU A 60 2.65 -12.28 2.27
CA LEU A 60 2.98 -12.81 3.60
C LEU A 60 2.08 -13.97 4.02
N LEU A 61 0.78 -13.92 3.69
CA LEU A 61 -0.17 -14.96 4.06
C LEU A 61 -0.02 -16.24 3.22
N HIS A 62 0.32 -16.11 1.95
CA HIS A 62 0.20 -17.19 0.99
C HIS A 62 1.52 -17.76 0.48
N THR A 63 2.63 -17.05 0.59
CA THR A 63 3.93 -17.59 0.18
C THR A 63 4.65 -18.29 1.32
N LYS A 64 4.50 -17.81 2.57
CA LYS A 64 5.17 -18.37 3.76
C LYS A 64 6.69 -18.45 3.64
N VAL A 65 7.29 -17.58 2.86
CA VAL A 65 8.75 -17.51 2.64
C VAL A 65 9.38 -16.59 3.67
N ILE A 66 8.75 -15.43 3.91
CA ILE A 66 9.28 -14.41 4.81
C ILE A 66 9.11 -14.84 6.27
N ASP A 67 10.20 -14.79 7.03
CA ASP A 67 10.20 -15.09 8.45
C ASP A 67 9.41 -14.03 9.28
N GLU A 68 9.09 -14.37 10.54
CA GLU A 68 8.25 -13.52 11.39
C GLU A 68 8.91 -12.16 11.69
N ASP A 69 10.24 -12.12 11.85
CA ASP A 69 10.97 -10.89 12.18
C ASP A 69 10.99 -9.94 10.98
N SER A 70 11.14 -10.48 9.78
CA SER A 70 11.16 -9.72 8.53
C SER A 70 9.78 -9.22 8.08
N LYS A 71 8.68 -9.84 8.54
CA LYS A 71 7.31 -9.44 8.16
C LYS A 71 6.97 -7.99 8.49
N VAL A 72 7.50 -7.46 9.58
CA VAL A 72 7.23 -6.08 10.00
C VAL A 72 7.72 -5.08 8.96
N HIS A 73 8.85 -5.37 8.31
CA HIS A 73 9.46 -4.51 7.29
C HIS A 73 8.62 -4.39 6.02
N TRP A 74 7.79 -5.37 5.71
CA TRP A 74 6.85 -5.31 4.60
C TRP A 74 5.73 -4.25 4.79
N SER A 75 5.59 -3.74 6.00
CA SER A 75 4.66 -2.67 6.34
C SER A 75 5.29 -1.29 6.30
N TYR A 76 6.61 -1.21 6.26
CA TYR A 76 7.39 0.02 6.30
C TYR A 76 8.35 0.11 5.10
N ASN A 77 8.63 1.32 4.64
CA ASN A 77 9.63 1.59 3.62
C ASN A 77 10.96 1.96 4.32
N ASP A 78 11.62 0.95 4.87
CA ASP A 78 12.77 1.07 5.78
C ASP A 78 14.07 0.44 5.26
N ASN A 79 14.17 0.23 3.95
CA ASN A 79 15.31 -0.40 3.27
C ASN A 79 15.58 -1.86 3.69
N CYS A 80 14.55 -2.62 4.06
CA CYS A 80 14.70 -4.05 4.26
C CYS A 80 15.00 -4.75 2.93
N GLU A 81 15.89 -5.71 2.97
CA GLU A 81 16.28 -6.52 1.83
C GLU A 81 15.75 -7.95 2.00
N ILE A 82 15.45 -8.60 0.89
CA ILE A 82 15.22 -10.04 0.79
C ILE A 82 16.28 -10.62 -0.16
N ASP A 83 16.73 -11.83 0.11
CA ASP A 83 17.73 -12.45 -0.71
C ASP A 83 17.18 -13.00 -2.04
N GLU A 84 18.08 -13.45 -2.93
CA GLU A 84 17.69 -13.97 -4.25
C GLU A 84 16.86 -15.25 -4.16
N GLU A 85 17.13 -16.10 -3.16
CA GLU A 85 16.40 -17.34 -2.95
C GLU A 85 14.97 -17.06 -2.49
N GLU A 86 14.80 -16.19 -1.50
CA GLU A 86 13.49 -15.75 -1.00
C GLU A 86 12.68 -15.09 -2.11
N ALA A 87 13.26 -14.14 -2.84
CA ALA A 87 12.61 -13.47 -3.98
C ALA A 87 12.16 -14.47 -5.05
N THR A 88 13.02 -15.44 -5.38
CA THR A 88 12.71 -16.49 -6.35
C THR A 88 11.58 -17.39 -5.86
N GLN A 89 11.57 -17.77 -4.59
CA GLN A 89 10.52 -18.60 -4.00
C GLN A 89 9.19 -17.86 -3.95
N ILE A 90 9.18 -16.58 -3.56
CA ILE A 90 7.99 -15.73 -3.58
C ILE A 90 7.40 -15.67 -4.98
N ALA A 91 8.21 -15.30 -5.97
CA ALA A 91 7.75 -15.19 -7.36
C ALA A 91 7.20 -16.52 -7.90
N LYS A 92 7.88 -17.66 -7.62
CA LYS A 92 7.42 -18.99 -8.00
C LYS A 92 6.07 -19.33 -7.39
N GLN A 93 5.88 -19.05 -6.11
CA GLN A 93 4.63 -19.34 -5.40
C GLN A 93 3.50 -18.43 -5.88
N LEU A 94 3.76 -17.14 -6.08
CA LEU A 94 2.75 -16.21 -6.62
C LEU A 94 2.27 -16.64 -8.01
N ARG A 95 3.19 -16.98 -8.92
CA ARG A 95 2.83 -17.50 -10.26
C ARG A 95 2.01 -18.77 -10.19
N TYR A 96 2.31 -19.66 -9.25
CA TYR A 96 1.50 -20.84 -9.00
C TYR A 96 0.09 -20.49 -8.53
N LEU A 97 -0.06 -19.57 -7.58
CA LEU A 97 -1.35 -19.12 -7.05
C LEU A 97 -2.19 -18.43 -8.13
N ILE A 98 -1.57 -17.61 -8.98
CA ILE A 98 -2.20 -16.98 -10.14
C ILE A 98 -2.72 -18.07 -11.09
N LYS A 99 -1.87 -19.00 -11.50
CA LYS A 99 -2.22 -20.10 -12.40
C LYS A 99 -3.36 -20.97 -11.85
N LYS A 100 -3.46 -21.16 -10.54
CA LYS A 100 -4.53 -21.91 -9.86
C LYS A 100 -5.82 -21.09 -9.66
N GLY A 101 -5.84 -19.83 -10.09
CA GLY A 101 -6.96 -18.91 -9.91
C GLY A 101 -7.22 -18.53 -8.46
N HIS A 102 -6.28 -18.79 -7.55
CA HIS A 102 -6.38 -18.41 -6.14
C HIS A 102 -6.41 -16.89 -5.97
N THR A 103 -5.51 -16.18 -6.65
CA THR A 103 -5.42 -14.72 -6.61
C THR A 103 -6.71 -14.06 -7.05
N LYS A 104 -7.37 -14.60 -8.11
CA LYS A 104 -8.65 -14.09 -8.60
C LYS A 104 -9.80 -14.32 -7.60
N ARG A 105 -9.83 -15.46 -6.91
CA ARG A 105 -10.81 -15.70 -5.84
C ARG A 105 -10.59 -14.76 -4.67
N TYR A 106 -9.34 -14.59 -4.26
CA TYR A 106 -8.98 -13.68 -3.18
C TYR A 106 -9.35 -12.22 -3.51
N GLU A 107 -9.14 -11.77 -4.75
CA GLU A 107 -9.57 -10.45 -5.22
C GLU A 107 -11.09 -10.26 -5.05
N ALA A 108 -11.88 -11.24 -5.46
CA ALA A 108 -13.33 -11.17 -5.33
C ALA A 108 -13.80 -11.13 -3.85
N GLU A 109 -13.19 -11.94 -2.99
CA GLU A 109 -13.46 -11.96 -1.54
C GLU A 109 -13.04 -10.65 -0.87
N TRP A 110 -11.86 -10.14 -1.24
CA TRP A 110 -11.35 -8.86 -0.76
C TRP A 110 -12.28 -7.70 -1.13
N GLU A 111 -12.72 -7.65 -2.37
CA GLU A 111 -13.62 -6.60 -2.85
C GLU A 111 -15.00 -6.68 -2.17
N ALA A 112 -15.53 -7.87 -1.94
CA ALA A 112 -16.77 -8.06 -1.20
C ALA A 112 -16.63 -7.55 0.26
N ARG A 113 -15.52 -7.88 0.92
CA ARG A 113 -15.19 -7.38 2.26
C ARG A 113 -15.06 -5.86 2.25
N ARG A 114 -14.32 -5.31 1.29
CA ARG A 114 -14.10 -3.85 1.15
C ARG A 114 -15.42 -3.09 1.01
N LYS A 115 -16.35 -3.59 0.19
CA LYS A 115 -17.70 -3.00 0.06
C LYS A 115 -18.47 -3.00 1.39
N THR A 116 -18.39 -4.08 2.15
CA THR A 116 -19.03 -4.16 3.48
C THR A 116 -18.44 -3.14 4.45
N LEU A 117 -17.11 -2.99 4.45
CA LEU A 117 -16.41 -2.00 5.28
C LEU A 117 -16.73 -0.57 4.83
N GLN A 118 -16.90 -0.32 3.54
CA GLN A 118 -17.30 0.99 3.03
C GLN A 118 -18.71 1.36 3.52
N ILE A 119 -19.67 0.44 3.45
CA ILE A 119 -21.03 0.68 4.00
C ILE A 119 -20.97 1.00 5.51
N HIS A 120 -20.08 0.32 6.25
CA HIS A 120 -19.87 0.64 7.66
C HIS A 120 -19.28 2.03 7.84
N ASN A 121 -18.25 2.40 7.07
CA ASN A 121 -17.64 3.73 7.13
C ASN A 121 -18.63 4.84 6.77
N ASP A 122 -19.49 4.63 5.77
CA ASP A 122 -20.53 5.60 5.39
C ASP A 122 -21.52 5.88 6.56
N LYS A 123 -21.81 4.86 7.38
CA LYS A 123 -22.61 5.05 8.59
C LYS A 123 -21.86 5.86 9.64
N VAL A 124 -20.57 5.57 9.83
CA VAL A 124 -19.71 6.32 10.77
C VAL A 124 -19.58 7.78 10.33
N GLU A 125 -19.40 8.05 9.03
CA GLU A 125 -19.35 9.42 8.49
C GLU A 125 -20.65 10.19 8.74
N LYS A 126 -21.82 9.54 8.60
CA LYS A 126 -23.10 10.17 8.95
C LYS A 126 -23.18 10.50 10.42
N GLU A 127 -22.78 9.58 11.32
CA GLU A 127 -22.75 9.80 12.77
C GLU A 127 -21.81 10.95 13.14
N LEU A 128 -20.65 11.06 12.48
CA LEU A 128 -19.72 12.18 12.65
C LEU A 128 -20.33 13.49 12.20
N ALA A 129 -20.90 13.55 10.99
CA ALA A 129 -21.51 14.75 10.45
C ALA A 129 -22.72 15.24 11.29
N GLU A 130 -23.48 14.34 11.88
CA GLU A 130 -24.56 14.67 12.81
C GLU A 130 -24.00 15.30 14.09
N HIS A 131 -22.99 14.67 14.68
CA HIS A 131 -22.34 15.20 15.88
C HIS A 131 -21.71 16.58 15.65
N GLU A 132 -21.01 16.76 14.53
CA GLU A 132 -20.41 18.04 14.14
C GLU A 132 -21.49 19.14 14.00
N ARG A 133 -22.62 18.83 13.35
CA ARG A 133 -23.75 19.76 13.26
C ARG A 133 -24.34 20.13 14.60
N GLU A 134 -24.55 19.16 15.50
CA GLU A 134 -25.04 19.40 16.87
C GLU A 134 -24.10 20.32 17.65
N VAL A 135 -22.78 20.09 17.58
CA VAL A 135 -21.79 20.92 18.27
C VAL A 135 -21.80 22.34 17.71
N CYS A 136 -21.77 22.50 16.38
CA CYS A 136 -21.79 23.78 15.72
C CYS A 136 -23.07 24.58 16.05
N PHE A 137 -24.23 23.94 16.05
CA PHE A 137 -25.50 24.55 16.40
C PHE A 137 -25.52 25.06 17.86
N ARG A 138 -25.12 24.20 18.80
CA ARG A 138 -25.08 24.54 20.23
C ARG A 138 -24.12 25.69 20.56
N LEU A 139 -22.98 25.78 19.82
CA LEU A 139 -21.98 26.81 20.01
C LEU A 139 -22.25 28.06 19.17
N ASN A 140 -23.34 28.09 18.41
CA ASN A 140 -23.69 29.17 17.48
C ASN A 140 -22.54 29.47 16.48
N LYS A 141 -21.92 28.43 15.92
CA LYS A 141 -20.86 28.52 14.93
C LYS A 141 -21.33 27.89 13.62
N LYS A 142 -20.99 28.50 12.48
CA LYS A 142 -21.36 27.93 11.16
C LYS A 142 -20.51 26.72 10.78
N ASN A 143 -19.21 26.80 11.04
CA ASN A 143 -18.26 25.73 10.81
C ASN A 143 -17.23 25.75 11.95
N LEU A 144 -16.97 24.59 12.55
CA LEU A 144 -15.96 24.41 13.57
C LEU A 144 -15.22 23.12 13.28
N ALA A 145 -13.89 23.17 13.18
CA ALA A 145 -13.11 21.97 12.99
C ALA A 145 -13.10 21.12 14.29
N PRO A 146 -13.07 19.79 14.20
CA PRO A 146 -13.09 18.92 15.38
C PRO A 146 -12.02 19.25 16.42
N LYS A 147 -10.83 19.70 15.97
CA LYS A 147 -9.74 20.16 16.87
C LYS A 147 -10.12 21.35 17.77
N ASP A 148 -11.11 22.14 17.34
CA ASP A 148 -11.57 23.34 18.02
C ASP A 148 -12.84 23.08 18.89
N PHE A 149 -13.28 21.82 18.97
CA PHE A 149 -14.40 21.42 19.83
C PHE A 149 -14.04 21.53 21.31
N PRO A 150 -15.02 21.82 22.18
CA PRO A 150 -14.86 21.59 23.62
C PRO A 150 -14.42 20.15 23.87
N LYS A 151 -13.57 19.93 24.86
CA LYS A 151 -12.94 18.62 25.13
C LYS A 151 -13.95 17.45 25.13
N LYS A 152 -15.10 17.61 25.80
CA LYS A 152 -16.14 16.58 25.86
C LYS A 152 -16.67 16.19 24.48
N ASP A 153 -16.86 17.17 23.61
CA ASP A 153 -17.36 16.95 22.26
C ASP A 153 -16.30 16.35 21.35
N TYR A 154 -15.05 16.78 21.50
CA TYR A 154 -13.91 16.16 20.83
C TYR A 154 -13.72 14.70 21.24
N ASP A 155 -13.84 14.38 22.52
CA ASP A 155 -13.74 13.00 23.02
C ASP A 155 -14.85 12.11 22.43
N LYS A 156 -16.09 12.63 22.30
CA LYS A 156 -17.18 11.92 21.62
C LYS A 156 -16.88 11.75 20.12
N TRP A 157 -16.48 12.81 19.44
CA TRP A 157 -16.09 12.77 18.03
C TRP A 157 -14.97 11.74 17.78
N SER A 158 -13.93 11.76 18.60
CA SER A 158 -12.78 10.83 18.50
C SER A 158 -13.21 9.36 18.67
N LYS A 159 -14.16 9.09 19.59
CA LYS A 159 -14.72 7.74 19.77
C LYS A 159 -15.47 7.26 18.52
N ILE A 160 -16.24 8.13 17.89
CA ILE A 160 -16.96 7.82 16.65
C ILE A 160 -15.95 7.59 15.53
N TYR A 161 -14.99 8.50 15.35
CA TYR A 161 -13.96 8.44 14.31
C TYR A 161 -13.17 7.13 14.37
N LYS A 162 -12.82 6.65 15.57
CA LYS A 162 -12.10 5.39 15.78
C LYS A 162 -12.87 4.14 15.34
N LYS A 163 -14.17 4.23 15.08
CA LYS A 163 -14.98 3.13 14.52
C LYS A 163 -14.69 2.91 13.03
N ARG A 164 -14.05 3.86 12.33
CA ARG A 164 -13.70 3.73 10.91
C ARG A 164 -12.71 2.59 10.71
N ASN A 165 -12.91 1.86 9.63
CA ASN A 165 -12.00 0.81 9.22
C ASN A 165 -11.19 1.27 8.00
N SER A 166 -9.87 1.34 8.14
CA SER A 166 -8.97 1.78 7.06
C SER A 166 -8.89 0.80 5.90
N ASP A 167 -9.18 -0.49 6.13
CA ASP A 167 -9.08 -1.52 5.09
C ASP A 167 -10.05 -1.28 3.92
N ALA A 168 -11.14 -0.52 4.16
CA ALA A 168 -12.05 -0.09 3.09
C ALA A 168 -11.34 0.70 1.97
N ASN A 169 -10.19 1.32 2.27
CA ASN A 169 -9.44 2.15 1.34
C ASN A 169 -8.36 1.39 0.57
N TYR A 170 -8.11 0.12 0.89
CA TYR A 170 -7.02 -0.65 0.30
C TYR A 170 -7.54 -1.58 -0.82
N PRO A 171 -7.37 -1.19 -2.11
CA PRO A 171 -7.75 -2.05 -3.23
C PRO A 171 -6.74 -3.19 -3.41
N PHE A 172 -7.22 -4.34 -3.87
CA PHE A 172 -6.39 -5.47 -4.28
C PHE A 172 -6.70 -5.85 -5.72
N SER A 173 -5.71 -6.21 -6.53
CA SER A 173 -5.92 -6.71 -7.88
C SER A 173 -4.95 -7.83 -8.24
N VAL A 174 -5.41 -8.73 -9.09
CA VAL A 174 -4.60 -9.78 -9.71
C VAL A 174 -3.46 -9.16 -10.51
N GLU A 175 -3.74 -8.11 -11.29
CA GLU A 175 -2.76 -7.41 -12.12
C GLU A 175 -1.55 -6.92 -11.30
N ASN A 176 -1.82 -6.34 -10.11
CA ASN A 176 -0.76 -5.89 -9.21
C ASN A 176 0.11 -7.04 -8.69
N VAL A 177 -0.48 -8.23 -8.47
CA VAL A 177 0.27 -9.43 -8.08
C VAL A 177 1.08 -9.99 -9.26
N GLU A 178 0.54 -9.93 -10.48
CA GLU A 178 1.22 -10.37 -11.70
C GLU A 178 2.44 -9.50 -12.02
N GLU A 179 2.31 -8.18 -11.84
CA GLU A 179 3.40 -7.24 -12.03
C GLU A 179 4.53 -7.46 -11.00
N PHE A 180 4.16 -7.73 -9.74
CA PHE A 180 5.13 -7.99 -8.67
C PHE A 180 5.83 -9.35 -8.83
N ALA A 181 5.18 -10.38 -9.35
CA ALA A 181 5.68 -11.75 -9.48
C ALA A 181 6.66 -11.94 -10.66
#